data_5a907c3afff7b2b684dcaa69a0eb5416
#
_entry.id   5a907c3afff7b2b684dcaa69a0eb5416
#
_cell.length_a   1.000
_cell.length_b   1.000
_cell.length_c   1.000
_cell.angle_alpha   90.00
_cell.angle_beta   90.00
_cell.angle_gamma   90.00
#
_symmetry.space_group_name_H-M   'P 1'
#
loop_
_entity.id
_entity.type
_entity.pdbx_description
1 polymer ?
#
loop_
_entity_poly.entity_id
_entity_poly.type
_entity_poly.pdbx_seq_one_letter_code
_entity_poly.pdbx_strand_id
1 'polypeptide(L)'
;MANDEDKKGEGAPKEKKPPQAKGPGRKKAAEPTGPAPKYKRTQAPRLKQLYHGTVKAALTKDFSYTSAMQVPRVVKVALNMGLGRAAHDAKIIDFAVDELKLIAGQAPVVSKAKKDIANYKLRKGHKIGVMVTLRGDRMWEFLDRLCNVALPRVRDFRGVSSKGFDGRGNFTMGVREQIIFPEIEFDKVDQIKGMNISIVTTANTDNEGRALLAYLGMPFRHATPGPGAAA
;
A
#
# COMPACT_ATOMS: atom_id res chain seq x y z
N MET A 1 71.14 -13.77 -51.63
CA MET A 1 70.98 -15.15 -52.04
C MET A 1 69.78 -15.64 -51.23
N ALA A 2 68.66 -15.68 -51.88
CA ALA A 2 67.89 -16.89 -52.27
C ALA A 2 67.21 -17.51 -51.06
N ASN A 3 66.02 -17.75 -51.02
CA ASN A 3 64.82 -18.11 -51.77
C ASN A 3 63.77 -18.43 -50.72
N ASP A 4 62.59 -17.88 -50.83
CA ASP A 4 61.36 -18.53 -51.36
C ASP A 4 60.95 -19.86 -50.66
N GLU A 5 59.83 -19.91 -50.14
CA GLU A 5 58.71 -20.74 -50.64
C GLU A 5 57.47 -20.65 -49.83
N ASP A 6 56.41 -20.33 -50.49
CA ASP A 6 54.97 -20.45 -50.21
C ASP A 6 54.59 -21.81 -49.57
N LYS A 7 53.67 -21.79 -48.60
CA LYS A 7 52.70 -22.84 -48.44
C LYS A 7 51.31 -22.29 -48.06
N LYS A 8 50.47 -22.25 -49.10
CA LYS A 8 49.03 -22.27 -49.02
C LYS A 8 48.56 -23.40 -48.09
N GLY A 9 47.85 -23.08 -47.03
CA GLY A 9 47.05 -24.00 -46.22
C GLY A 9 45.59 -23.77 -46.53
N GLU A 10 44.97 -24.74 -47.17
CA GLU A 10 43.57 -24.83 -47.57
C GLU A 10 42.60 -24.59 -46.39
N GLY A 11 41.62 -23.70 -46.56
CA GLY A 11 40.53 -23.46 -45.64
C GLY A 11 39.51 -24.58 -45.70
N ALA A 12 39.30 -25.25 -44.56
CA ALA A 12 38.19 -26.15 -44.37
C ALA A 12 36.83 -25.41 -44.47
N PRO A 13 35.79 -26.00 -45.05
CA PRO A 13 34.50 -25.35 -45.27
C PRO A 13 33.78 -25.23 -43.94
N LYS A 14 33.39 -23.97 -43.58
CA LYS A 14 32.54 -23.69 -42.43
C LYS A 14 31.15 -24.29 -42.66
N GLU A 15 30.81 -25.31 -41.93
CA GLU A 15 29.45 -25.85 -41.81
C GLU A 15 28.47 -24.74 -41.43
N LYS A 16 27.51 -24.48 -42.31
CA LYS A 16 26.38 -23.57 -42.04
C LYS A 16 25.42 -24.27 -41.08
N LYS A 17 25.35 -23.78 -39.86
CA LYS A 17 24.28 -24.17 -38.89
C LYS A 17 22.92 -23.96 -39.52
N PRO A 18 21.96 -24.90 -39.36
CA PRO A 18 20.62 -24.76 -39.87
C PRO A 18 19.92 -23.56 -39.18
N PRO A 19 19.00 -22.85 -39.89
CA PRO A 19 18.29 -21.73 -39.29
C PRO A 19 17.38 -22.22 -38.17
N GLN A 20 17.62 -21.70 -36.96
CA GLN A 20 16.74 -21.94 -35.81
C GLN A 20 15.35 -21.42 -36.15
N ALA A 21 14.36 -22.31 -36.11
CA ALA A 21 12.94 -21.97 -36.27
C ALA A 21 12.56 -20.93 -35.22
N LYS A 22 12.16 -19.74 -35.66
CA LYS A 22 11.57 -18.71 -34.82
C LYS A 22 10.26 -19.28 -34.26
N GLY A 23 10.25 -19.59 -32.97
CA GLY A 23 9.04 -19.98 -32.25
C GLY A 23 7.94 -18.93 -32.45
N PRO A 24 6.65 -19.33 -32.31
CA PRO A 24 5.52 -18.44 -32.55
C PRO A 24 5.62 -17.22 -31.66
N GLY A 25 5.83 -16.05 -32.27
CA GLY A 25 5.95 -14.77 -31.60
C GLY A 25 4.75 -14.55 -30.69
N ARG A 26 5.00 -14.48 -29.41
CA ARG A 26 4.02 -14.07 -28.39
C ARG A 26 3.49 -12.70 -28.84
N LYS A 27 2.30 -12.67 -29.45
CA LYS A 27 1.59 -11.44 -29.80
C LYS A 27 1.48 -10.66 -28.49
N LYS A 28 2.23 -9.55 -28.36
CA LYS A 28 2.00 -8.54 -27.32
C LYS A 28 0.55 -8.13 -27.49
N ALA A 29 -0.26 -8.40 -26.46
CA ALA A 29 -1.60 -7.85 -26.39
C ALA A 29 -1.45 -6.33 -26.61
N ALA A 30 -2.14 -5.81 -27.62
CA ALA A 30 -2.12 -4.39 -27.91
C ALA A 30 -2.59 -3.65 -26.66
N GLU A 31 -1.76 -2.81 -26.08
CA GLU A 31 -2.16 -1.91 -25.00
C GLU A 31 -3.29 -1.02 -25.55
N PRO A 32 -4.40 -0.86 -24.82
CA PRO A 32 -5.48 -0.01 -25.27
C PRO A 32 -4.97 1.43 -25.40
N THR A 33 -4.86 1.92 -26.63
CA THR A 33 -4.35 3.26 -27.00
C THR A 33 -5.36 4.39 -26.75
N GLY A 34 -6.43 4.14 -25.98
CA GLY A 34 -7.43 5.14 -25.62
C GLY A 34 -7.27 5.64 -24.18
N PRO A 35 -7.71 6.87 -23.86
CA PRO A 35 -7.77 7.33 -22.48
C PRO A 35 -8.61 6.36 -21.67
N ALA A 36 -8.08 5.94 -20.52
CA ALA A 36 -8.77 5.00 -19.64
C ALA A 36 -10.21 5.46 -19.35
N PRO A 37 -11.21 4.57 -19.44
CA PRO A 37 -12.60 4.95 -19.23
C PRO A 37 -12.76 5.59 -17.85
N LYS A 38 -13.27 6.82 -17.84
CA LYS A 38 -13.56 7.54 -16.58
C LYS A 38 -14.78 6.88 -15.95
N TYR A 39 -14.53 6.00 -14.98
CA TYR A 39 -15.60 5.38 -14.21
C TYR A 39 -16.32 6.45 -13.37
N LYS A 40 -17.58 6.72 -13.67
CA LYS A 40 -18.46 7.55 -12.84
C LYS A 40 -19.20 6.63 -11.88
N ARG A 41 -18.99 6.82 -10.59
CA ARG A 41 -19.72 6.08 -9.56
C ARG A 41 -21.17 6.54 -9.53
N THR A 42 -22.08 5.60 -9.40
CA THR A 42 -23.51 5.85 -9.23
C THR A 42 -23.86 6.21 -7.80
N GLN A 43 -23.11 5.70 -6.82
CA GLN A 43 -23.34 5.93 -5.38
C GLN A 43 -22.09 6.45 -4.68
N ALA A 44 -22.27 7.40 -3.76
CA ALA A 44 -21.19 7.89 -2.92
C ALA A 44 -20.85 6.86 -1.84
N PRO A 45 -19.56 6.74 -1.39
CA PRO A 45 -19.16 5.85 -0.32
C PRO A 45 -19.95 6.10 0.97
N ARG A 46 -20.32 5.02 1.67
CA ARG A 46 -21.12 5.06 2.89
C ARG A 46 -20.50 5.95 3.97
N LEU A 47 -19.20 5.77 4.28
CA LEU A 47 -18.53 6.60 5.29
C LEU A 47 -18.44 8.08 4.90
N LYS A 48 -18.38 8.41 3.61
CA LYS A 48 -18.42 9.80 3.14
C LYS A 48 -19.78 10.43 3.44
N GLN A 49 -20.87 9.71 3.20
CA GLN A 49 -22.23 10.17 3.53
C GLN A 49 -22.40 10.34 5.03
N LEU A 50 -21.95 9.38 5.83
CA LEU A 50 -21.97 9.41 7.29
C LEU A 50 -21.15 10.62 7.82
N TYR A 51 -19.98 10.89 7.26
CA TYR A 51 -19.19 12.06 7.64
C TYR A 51 -19.94 13.38 7.43
N HIS A 52 -20.55 13.56 6.26
CA HIS A 52 -21.29 14.78 5.94
C HIS A 52 -22.61 14.91 6.68
N GLY A 53 -23.32 13.80 6.94
CA GLY A 53 -24.62 13.80 7.58
C GLY A 53 -24.55 13.97 9.10
N THR A 54 -23.75 13.15 9.78
CA THR A 54 -23.77 13.03 11.25
C THR A 54 -22.47 13.46 11.90
N VAL A 55 -21.31 12.97 11.42
CA VAL A 55 -20.02 13.15 12.11
C VAL A 55 -19.62 14.63 12.18
N LYS A 56 -19.82 15.37 11.10
CA LYS A 56 -19.50 16.80 11.06
C LYS A 56 -20.29 17.60 12.10
N ALA A 57 -21.57 17.33 12.25
CA ALA A 57 -22.44 18.00 13.23
C ALA A 57 -22.05 17.62 14.68
N ALA A 58 -21.74 16.34 14.93
CA ALA A 58 -21.29 15.86 16.25
C ALA A 58 -20.00 16.54 16.67
N LEU A 59 -18.96 16.52 15.81
CA LEU A 59 -17.67 17.16 16.08
C LEU A 59 -17.80 18.67 16.31
N THR A 60 -18.70 19.35 15.59
CA THR A 60 -18.95 20.78 15.81
C THR A 60 -19.50 21.05 17.21
N LYS A 61 -20.36 20.17 17.72
CA LYS A 61 -20.92 20.29 19.09
C LYS A 61 -19.88 19.98 20.16
N ASP A 62 -19.10 18.91 19.98
CA ASP A 62 -18.15 18.43 21.00
C ASP A 62 -17.00 19.42 21.21
N PHE A 63 -16.48 19.98 20.12
CA PHE A 63 -15.34 20.92 20.16
C PHE A 63 -15.72 22.39 20.00
N SER A 64 -17.01 22.70 19.93
CA SER A 64 -17.56 24.06 19.85
C SER A 64 -16.92 24.92 18.73
N TYR A 65 -16.73 24.31 17.54
CA TYR A 65 -16.14 25.03 16.41
C TYR A 65 -17.00 26.19 15.94
N THR A 66 -16.37 27.35 15.73
CA THR A 66 -17.01 28.57 15.24
C THR A 66 -17.33 28.51 13.74
N SER A 67 -16.52 27.75 12.97
CA SER A 67 -16.66 27.64 11.52
C SER A 67 -16.74 26.18 11.07
N ALA A 68 -17.60 25.92 10.12
CA ALA A 68 -17.72 24.59 9.48
C ALA A 68 -16.43 24.13 8.77
N MET A 69 -15.49 25.04 8.49
CA MET A 69 -14.20 24.73 7.86
C MET A 69 -13.14 24.28 8.86
N GLN A 70 -13.32 24.54 10.15
CA GLN A 70 -12.42 24.08 11.22
C GLN A 70 -12.60 22.59 11.54
N VAL A 71 -13.77 22.02 11.19
CA VAL A 71 -14.08 20.62 11.48
C VAL A 71 -13.05 19.69 10.82
N PRO A 72 -12.38 18.81 11.60
CA PRO A 72 -11.37 17.92 11.07
C PRO A 72 -11.94 16.93 10.06
N ARG A 73 -11.15 16.66 9.01
CA ARG A 73 -11.50 15.71 7.94
C ARG A 73 -10.32 14.82 7.61
N VAL A 74 -10.58 13.64 7.07
CA VAL A 74 -9.54 12.76 6.53
C VAL A 74 -9.07 13.29 5.18
N VAL A 75 -7.77 13.45 5.01
CA VAL A 75 -7.14 13.99 3.79
C VAL A 75 -6.67 12.88 2.88
N LYS A 76 -5.95 11.90 3.45
CA LYS A 76 -5.38 10.76 2.72
C LYS A 76 -5.15 9.58 3.67
N VAL A 77 -5.11 8.39 3.07
CA VAL A 77 -4.62 7.17 3.75
C VAL A 77 -3.42 6.67 2.95
N ALA A 78 -2.31 6.48 3.63
CA ALA A 78 -1.11 5.92 3.03
C ALA A 78 -0.93 4.48 3.54
N LEU A 79 -0.78 3.54 2.60
CA LEU A 79 -0.48 2.14 2.86
C LEU A 79 0.97 1.91 2.49
N ASN A 80 1.72 1.24 3.34
CA ASN A 80 3.11 0.90 3.09
C ASN A 80 3.41 -0.53 3.54
N MET A 81 4.01 -1.31 2.65
CA MET A 81 4.57 -2.63 2.95
C MET A 81 6.09 -2.54 2.86
N GLY A 82 6.77 -2.71 4.00
CA GLY A 82 8.22 -2.78 4.07
C GLY A 82 8.70 -4.21 3.83
N LEU A 83 9.43 -4.44 2.75
CA LEU A 83 9.87 -5.75 2.31
C LEU A 83 11.40 -5.85 2.32
N GLY A 84 12.00 -5.86 3.52
CA GLY A 84 13.46 -5.94 3.66
C GLY A 84 14.06 -7.22 3.03
N ARG A 85 13.33 -8.33 3.05
CA ARG A 85 13.73 -9.59 2.41
C ARG A 85 13.79 -9.51 0.88
N ALA A 86 13.09 -8.59 0.28
CA ALA A 86 13.06 -8.37 -1.17
C ALA A 86 14.41 -7.91 -1.76
N ALA A 87 15.35 -7.49 -0.92
CA ALA A 87 16.73 -7.24 -1.34
C ALA A 87 17.42 -8.50 -1.88
N HIS A 88 16.99 -9.68 -1.40
CA HIS A 88 17.53 -10.98 -1.80
C HIS A 88 16.65 -11.69 -2.84
N ASP A 89 15.33 -11.49 -2.77
CA ASP A 89 14.37 -12.11 -3.69
C ASP A 89 13.41 -11.07 -4.27
N ALA A 90 13.61 -10.74 -5.53
CA ALA A 90 12.81 -9.74 -6.24
C ALA A 90 11.34 -10.17 -6.45
N LYS A 91 11.04 -11.47 -6.47
CA LYS A 91 9.68 -11.99 -6.67
C LYS A 91 8.72 -11.58 -5.56
N ILE A 92 9.22 -11.45 -4.33
CA ILE A 92 8.42 -11.02 -3.16
C ILE A 92 7.75 -9.68 -3.42
N ILE A 93 8.40 -8.78 -4.18
CA ILE A 93 7.83 -7.47 -4.51
C ILE A 93 6.69 -7.58 -5.50
N ASP A 94 6.83 -8.43 -6.49
CA ASP A 94 5.81 -8.57 -7.52
C ASP A 94 4.51 -9.13 -6.90
N PHE A 95 4.61 -10.12 -6.01
CA PHE A 95 3.47 -10.58 -5.20
C PHE A 95 2.88 -9.48 -4.32
N ALA A 96 3.71 -8.71 -3.63
CA ALA A 96 3.23 -7.61 -2.77
C ALA A 96 2.56 -6.47 -3.57
N VAL A 97 3.01 -6.22 -4.80
CA VAL A 97 2.38 -5.26 -5.72
C VAL A 97 0.98 -5.75 -6.09
N ASP A 98 0.81 -7.02 -6.44
CA ASP A 98 -0.49 -7.58 -6.80
C ASP A 98 -1.45 -7.60 -5.60
N GLU A 99 -0.99 -8.04 -4.42
CA GLU A 99 -1.77 -8.02 -3.19
C GLU A 99 -2.23 -6.59 -2.83
N LEU A 100 -1.29 -5.63 -2.81
CA LEU A 100 -1.62 -4.25 -2.46
C LEU A 100 -2.51 -3.56 -3.50
N LYS A 101 -2.41 -3.96 -4.78
CA LYS A 101 -3.30 -3.52 -5.84
C LYS A 101 -4.74 -3.98 -5.63
N LEU A 102 -4.93 -5.23 -5.17
CA LEU A 102 -6.26 -5.77 -4.83
C LEU A 102 -6.87 -5.01 -3.65
N ILE A 103 -6.11 -4.83 -2.55
CA ILE A 103 -6.57 -4.11 -1.35
C ILE A 103 -6.91 -2.64 -1.67
N ALA A 104 -6.03 -1.95 -2.39
CA ALA A 104 -6.15 -0.52 -2.62
C ALA A 104 -7.08 -0.15 -3.79
N GLY A 105 -7.33 -1.08 -4.72
CA GLY A 105 -8.02 -0.81 -5.98
C GLY A 105 -7.26 0.19 -6.89
N GLN A 106 -5.96 0.39 -6.62
CA GLN A 106 -5.09 1.33 -7.32
C GLN A 106 -3.70 0.73 -7.48
N ALA A 107 -3.04 1.02 -8.60
CA ALA A 107 -1.66 0.56 -8.83
C ALA A 107 -0.70 1.15 -7.78
N PRO A 108 0.06 0.30 -7.07
CA PRO A 108 1.01 0.75 -6.07
C PRO A 108 2.33 1.23 -6.70
N VAL A 109 3.09 2.00 -5.93
CA VAL A 109 4.42 2.48 -6.28
C VAL A 109 5.46 1.65 -5.57
N VAL A 110 6.45 1.13 -6.30
CA VAL A 110 7.57 0.39 -5.73
C VAL A 110 8.65 1.35 -5.23
N SER A 111 8.97 1.28 -3.94
CA SER A 111 10.02 2.07 -3.30
C SER A 111 11.39 1.45 -3.58
N LYS A 112 12.33 2.27 -4.04
CA LYS A 112 13.72 1.87 -4.35
C LYS A 112 14.70 2.50 -3.36
N ALA A 113 15.78 1.78 -3.06
CA ALA A 113 16.88 2.29 -2.24
C ALA A 113 17.55 3.51 -2.88
N LYS A 114 17.75 4.56 -2.11
CA LYS A 114 18.42 5.80 -2.56
C LYS A 114 19.94 5.76 -2.38
N LYS A 115 20.43 5.01 -1.38
CA LYS A 115 21.84 4.90 -1.01
C LYS A 115 22.24 3.44 -0.93
N ASP A 116 23.56 3.19 -1.10
CA ASP A 116 24.17 1.89 -0.83
C ASP A 116 24.41 1.75 0.68
N ILE A 117 23.97 0.64 1.27
CA ILE A 117 24.14 0.37 2.71
C ILE A 117 24.64 -1.08 2.84
N ALA A 118 25.94 -1.24 3.11
CA ALA A 118 26.60 -2.55 3.18
C ALA A 118 26.00 -3.43 4.29
N ASN A 119 25.68 -2.85 5.46
CA ASN A 119 25.13 -3.58 6.61
C ASN A 119 23.81 -4.30 6.28
N TYR A 120 22.97 -3.71 5.45
CA TYR A 120 21.70 -4.29 4.98
C TYR A 120 21.82 -5.00 3.63
N LYS A 121 23.02 -5.15 3.08
CA LYS A 121 23.27 -5.71 1.74
C LYS A 121 22.46 -5.03 0.63
N LEU A 122 22.20 -3.73 0.77
CA LEU A 122 21.42 -2.93 -0.16
C LEU A 122 22.32 -2.18 -1.13
N ARG A 123 21.91 -2.15 -2.40
CA ARG A 123 22.51 -1.32 -3.44
C ARG A 123 21.49 -0.28 -3.93
N LYS A 124 21.98 0.85 -4.39
CA LYS A 124 21.15 1.89 -5.01
C LYS A 124 20.28 1.30 -6.13
N GLY A 125 18.98 1.59 -6.09
CA GLY A 125 18.02 1.06 -7.05
C GLY A 125 17.36 -0.27 -6.67
N HIS A 126 17.83 -0.99 -5.63
CA HIS A 126 17.14 -2.17 -5.13
C HIS A 126 15.72 -1.81 -4.68
N LYS A 127 14.76 -2.63 -5.06
CA LYS A 127 13.37 -2.51 -4.64
C LYS A 127 13.26 -2.98 -3.19
N ILE A 128 12.64 -2.18 -2.29
CA ILE A 128 12.62 -2.47 -0.84
C ILE A 128 11.21 -2.53 -0.27
N GLY A 129 10.26 -1.93 -0.94
CA GLY A 129 8.90 -1.88 -0.44
C GLY A 129 7.91 -1.41 -1.48
N VAL A 130 6.65 -1.43 -1.09
CA VAL A 130 5.52 -1.05 -1.94
C VAL A 130 4.63 -0.09 -1.17
N MET A 131 4.19 0.99 -1.79
CA MET A 131 3.35 1.99 -1.15
C MET A 131 2.21 2.47 -2.06
N VAL A 132 1.09 2.84 -1.43
CA VAL A 132 -0.06 3.46 -2.08
C VAL A 132 -0.57 4.61 -1.24
N THR A 133 -0.97 5.69 -1.90
CA THR A 133 -1.69 6.79 -1.24
C THR A 133 -3.09 6.88 -1.80
N LEU A 134 -4.07 6.69 -0.93
CA LEU A 134 -5.49 6.76 -1.25
C LEU A 134 -6.06 8.13 -0.90
N ARG A 135 -6.88 8.68 -1.79
CA ARG A 135 -7.61 9.95 -1.61
C ARG A 135 -9.02 9.86 -2.16
N GLY A 136 -9.87 10.80 -1.76
CA GLY A 136 -11.24 10.89 -2.25
C GLY A 136 -12.06 9.64 -1.93
N ASP A 137 -12.85 9.15 -2.87
CA ASP A 137 -13.81 8.07 -2.64
C ASP A 137 -13.12 6.73 -2.33
N ARG A 138 -11.97 6.43 -2.96
CA ARG A 138 -11.21 5.21 -2.66
C ARG A 138 -10.71 5.18 -1.22
N MET A 139 -10.34 6.33 -0.67
CA MET A 139 -9.95 6.46 0.73
C MET A 139 -11.10 6.10 1.67
N TRP A 140 -12.30 6.62 1.41
CA TRP A 140 -13.48 6.34 2.23
C TRP A 140 -13.89 4.87 2.18
N GLU A 141 -13.84 4.25 1.00
CA GLU A 141 -14.12 2.82 0.84
C GLU A 141 -13.10 1.94 1.55
N PHE A 142 -11.82 2.30 1.45
CA PHE A 142 -10.78 1.58 2.16
C PHE A 142 -10.98 1.67 3.68
N LEU A 143 -11.28 2.86 4.22
CA LEU A 143 -11.56 3.04 5.65
C LEU A 143 -12.77 2.22 6.10
N ASP A 144 -13.84 2.18 5.31
CA ASP A 144 -15.03 1.38 5.62
C ASP A 144 -14.69 -0.11 5.71
N ARG A 145 -13.97 -0.65 4.73
CA ARG A 145 -13.50 -2.04 4.75
C ARG A 145 -12.53 -2.32 5.89
N LEU A 146 -11.63 -1.40 6.18
CA LEU A 146 -10.69 -1.52 7.29
C LEU A 146 -11.41 -1.64 8.63
N CYS A 147 -12.31 -0.70 8.93
CA CYS A 147 -12.97 -0.64 10.25
C CYS A 147 -14.00 -1.76 10.46
N ASN A 148 -14.81 -2.06 9.43
CA ASN A 148 -15.95 -2.95 9.59
C ASN A 148 -15.68 -4.41 9.18
N VAL A 149 -14.68 -4.66 8.35
CA VAL A 149 -14.40 -6.01 7.84
C VAL A 149 -13.01 -6.50 8.25
N ALA A 150 -11.95 -5.74 7.99
CA ALA A 150 -10.58 -6.21 8.18
C ALA A 150 -10.18 -6.27 9.66
N LEU A 151 -10.43 -5.22 10.44
CA LEU A 151 -10.03 -5.18 11.85
C LEU A 151 -10.72 -6.25 12.70
N PRO A 152 -12.04 -6.54 12.58
CA PRO A 152 -12.68 -7.62 13.32
C PRO A 152 -12.12 -9.02 12.99
N ARG A 153 -11.50 -9.20 11.82
CA ARG A 153 -10.88 -10.48 11.39
C ARG A 153 -9.48 -10.69 11.94
N VAL A 154 -8.89 -9.68 12.59
CA VAL A 154 -7.58 -9.83 13.23
C VAL A 154 -7.69 -10.82 14.39
N ARG A 155 -6.76 -11.80 14.46
CA ARG A 155 -6.69 -12.75 15.58
C ARG A 155 -6.51 -11.99 16.89
N ASP A 156 -7.27 -12.37 17.93
CA ASP A 156 -7.24 -11.77 19.28
C ASP A 156 -7.40 -10.25 19.28
N PHE A 157 -8.28 -9.73 18.42
CA PHE A 157 -8.50 -8.29 18.33
C PHE A 157 -9.13 -7.74 19.63
N ARG A 158 -8.40 -6.82 20.28
CA ARG A 158 -8.81 -6.13 21.51
C ARG A 158 -8.98 -4.62 21.33
N GLY A 159 -9.18 -4.18 20.10
CA GLY A 159 -9.22 -2.76 19.75
C GLY A 159 -7.84 -2.19 19.38
N VAL A 160 -7.87 -1.09 18.64
CA VAL A 160 -6.68 -0.38 18.15
C VAL A 160 -6.12 0.52 19.24
N SER A 161 -4.79 0.51 19.41
CA SER A 161 -4.13 1.36 20.41
C SER A 161 -4.24 2.83 20.03
N SER A 162 -4.62 3.69 20.97
CA SER A 162 -4.63 5.13 20.77
C SER A 162 -3.25 5.81 20.79
N LYS A 163 -2.18 5.04 21.08
CA LYS A 163 -0.79 5.56 21.09
C LYS A 163 -0.22 5.83 19.70
N GLY A 164 -0.95 5.49 18.63
CA GLY A 164 -0.51 5.67 17.25
C GLY A 164 -0.70 7.10 16.68
N PHE A 165 -1.11 8.07 17.49
CA PHE A 165 -1.19 9.47 17.10
C PHE A 165 0.19 10.15 17.17
N ASP A 166 0.41 11.14 16.30
CA ASP A 166 1.70 11.83 16.13
C ASP A 166 1.80 13.20 16.86
N GLY A 167 0.81 13.57 17.67
CA GLY A 167 0.70 14.88 18.32
C GLY A 167 0.01 15.95 17.46
N ARG A 168 -0.28 15.64 16.18
CA ARG A 168 -0.93 16.54 15.20
C ARG A 168 -2.20 15.96 14.60
N GLY A 169 -2.82 15.02 15.29
CA GLY A 169 -4.06 14.38 14.87
C GLY A 169 -3.95 13.39 13.71
N ASN A 170 -2.74 13.04 13.24
CA ASN A 170 -2.58 11.94 12.30
C ASN A 170 -2.41 10.62 13.05
N PHE A 171 -2.93 9.55 12.49
CA PHE A 171 -2.93 8.25 13.13
C PHE A 171 -2.22 7.20 12.27
N THR A 172 -1.31 6.44 12.89
CA THR A 172 -0.59 5.35 12.22
C THR A 172 -0.76 4.05 13.00
N MET A 173 -1.09 2.98 12.29
CA MET A 173 -1.20 1.63 12.84
C MET A 173 -0.47 0.62 11.96
N GLY A 174 0.05 -0.43 12.59
CA GLY A 174 0.63 -1.59 11.91
C GLY A 174 -0.33 -2.77 11.95
N VAL A 175 -0.52 -3.39 10.81
CA VAL A 175 -1.21 -4.68 10.66
C VAL A 175 -0.14 -5.74 10.41
N ARG A 176 -0.19 -6.85 11.15
CA ARG A 176 0.81 -7.91 11.05
C ARG A 176 0.60 -8.82 9.84
N GLU A 177 -0.64 -9.03 9.45
CA GLU A 177 -1.05 -10.00 8.45
C GLU A 177 -1.93 -9.32 7.38
N GLN A 178 -1.56 -9.43 6.10
CA GLN A 178 -2.37 -8.93 5.00
C GLN A 178 -3.64 -9.75 4.74
N ILE A 179 -3.69 -10.98 5.25
CA ILE A 179 -4.79 -11.95 5.04
C ILE A 179 -6.12 -11.49 5.67
N ILE A 180 -6.08 -10.51 6.58
CA ILE A 180 -7.30 -9.94 7.18
C ILE A 180 -8.22 -9.28 6.15
N PHE A 181 -7.67 -8.89 5.00
CA PHE A 181 -8.46 -8.30 3.91
C PHE A 181 -9.11 -9.41 3.08
N PRO A 182 -10.46 -9.36 2.89
CA PRO A 182 -11.21 -10.41 2.17
C PRO A 182 -10.85 -10.50 0.68
N GLU A 183 -10.22 -9.46 0.13
CA GLU A 183 -9.78 -9.41 -1.26
C GLU A 183 -8.58 -10.30 -1.56
N ILE A 184 -7.89 -10.75 -0.51
CA ILE A 184 -6.72 -11.64 -0.63
C ILE A 184 -7.15 -13.08 -0.45
N GLU A 185 -6.91 -13.90 -1.47
CA GLU A 185 -7.09 -15.35 -1.40
C GLU A 185 -5.87 -15.98 -0.70
N PHE A 186 -6.12 -16.77 0.34
CA PHE A 186 -5.09 -17.42 1.15
C PHE A 186 -4.14 -18.30 0.31
N ASP A 187 -4.68 -19.02 -0.66
CA ASP A 187 -3.93 -19.95 -1.50
C ASP A 187 -2.90 -19.26 -2.43
N LYS A 188 -3.10 -17.96 -2.69
CA LYS A 188 -2.20 -17.15 -3.53
C LYS A 188 -1.13 -16.41 -2.75
N VAL A 189 -1.16 -16.50 -1.42
CA VAL A 189 -0.21 -15.79 -0.55
C VAL A 189 1.07 -16.60 -0.41
N ASP A 190 2.19 -16.05 -0.86
CA ASP A 190 3.52 -16.63 -0.71
C ASP A 190 4.02 -16.57 0.75
N GLN A 191 3.91 -15.39 1.37
CA GLN A 191 4.36 -15.13 2.73
C GLN A 191 3.44 -14.14 3.44
N ILE A 192 3.36 -14.27 4.76
CA ILE A 192 2.69 -13.26 5.60
C ILE A 192 3.52 -11.98 5.60
N LYS A 193 2.89 -10.88 5.18
CA LYS A 193 3.51 -9.57 5.08
C LYS A 193 2.72 -8.57 5.92
N GLY A 194 3.41 -7.86 6.79
CA GLY A 194 2.82 -6.76 7.53
C GLY A 194 2.69 -5.50 6.67
N MET A 195 1.74 -4.63 7.04
CA MET A 195 1.61 -3.33 6.42
C MET A 195 1.39 -2.23 7.46
N ASN A 196 1.87 -1.05 7.15
CA ASN A 196 1.61 0.15 7.91
C ASN A 196 0.51 0.97 7.21
N ILE A 197 -0.46 1.42 7.99
CA ILE A 197 -1.59 2.22 7.54
C ILE A 197 -1.49 3.55 8.27
N SER A 198 -1.26 4.64 7.52
CA SER A 198 -1.20 6.00 8.06
C SER A 198 -2.39 6.81 7.57
N ILE A 199 -3.21 7.27 8.49
CA ILE A 199 -4.40 8.10 8.24
C ILE A 199 -4.02 9.54 8.55
N VAL A 200 -3.98 10.38 7.53
CA VAL A 200 -3.66 11.79 7.66
C VAL A 200 -4.95 12.59 7.70
N THR A 201 -5.08 13.40 8.75
CA THR A 201 -6.25 14.24 8.98
C THR A 201 -5.89 15.73 8.94
N THR A 202 -6.87 16.60 9.02
CA THR A 202 -6.68 18.05 9.21
C THR A 202 -6.86 18.47 10.67
N ALA A 203 -6.96 17.52 11.60
CA ALA A 203 -7.05 17.82 13.02
C ALA A 203 -5.77 18.52 13.50
N ASN A 204 -5.92 19.46 14.44
CA ASN A 204 -4.78 20.14 15.06
C ASN A 204 -4.26 19.38 16.28
N THR A 205 -5.13 18.65 16.96
CA THR A 205 -4.82 17.89 18.17
C THR A 205 -5.18 16.42 18.03
N ASP A 206 -4.53 15.57 18.81
CA ASP A 206 -4.81 14.12 18.82
C ASP A 206 -6.22 13.80 19.33
N ASN A 207 -6.77 14.63 20.21
CA ASN A 207 -8.13 14.45 20.73
C ASN A 207 -9.17 14.65 19.61
N GLU A 208 -8.99 15.66 18.77
CA GLU A 208 -9.84 15.89 17.60
C GLU A 208 -9.72 14.75 16.59
N GLY A 209 -8.49 14.31 16.31
CA GLY A 209 -8.22 13.18 15.42
C GLY A 209 -8.84 11.88 15.92
N ARG A 210 -8.75 11.62 17.26
CA ARG A 210 -9.36 10.46 17.90
C ARG A 210 -10.88 10.49 17.79
N ALA A 211 -11.51 11.62 18.12
CA ALA A 211 -12.95 11.78 18.02
C ALA A 211 -13.43 11.57 16.58
N LEU A 212 -12.75 12.18 15.60
CA LEU A 212 -13.04 11.99 14.17
C LEU A 212 -13.04 10.50 13.79
N LEU A 213 -11.96 9.77 14.11
CA LEU A 213 -11.84 8.36 13.77
C LEU A 213 -12.81 7.47 14.55
N ALA A 214 -13.10 7.79 15.79
CA ALA A 214 -14.11 7.08 16.59
C ALA A 214 -15.50 7.21 15.97
N TYR A 215 -15.92 8.42 15.57
CA TYR A 215 -17.18 8.65 14.87
C TYR A 215 -17.26 7.98 13.48
N LEU A 216 -16.11 7.74 12.84
CA LEU A 216 -16.03 6.97 11.59
C LEU A 216 -16.05 5.45 11.82
N GLY A 217 -16.14 4.99 13.08
CA GLY A 217 -16.23 3.58 13.43
C GLY A 217 -14.90 2.88 13.68
N MET A 218 -13.79 3.62 13.91
CA MET A 218 -12.53 3.01 14.30
C MET A 218 -12.65 2.43 15.72
N PRO A 219 -12.45 1.12 15.91
CA PRO A 219 -12.58 0.45 17.18
C PRO A 219 -11.35 0.68 18.07
N PHE A 220 -11.24 1.84 18.70
CA PHE A 220 -10.18 2.09 19.66
C PHE A 220 -10.34 1.25 20.92
N ARG A 221 -9.23 0.78 21.46
CA ARG A 221 -9.20 0.14 22.76
C ARG A 221 -9.57 1.18 23.82
N HIS A 222 -10.60 0.91 24.60
CA HIS A 222 -10.91 1.69 25.79
C HIS A 222 -9.69 1.62 26.72
N ALA A 223 -9.12 2.75 27.10
CA ALA A 223 -8.16 2.78 28.18
C ALA A 223 -8.92 2.29 29.43
N THR A 224 -8.63 1.08 29.89
CA THR A 224 -8.99 0.69 31.27
C THR A 224 -8.32 1.73 32.15
N PRO A 225 -9.02 2.55 32.94
CA PRO A 225 -8.37 3.44 33.89
C PRO A 225 -7.50 2.55 34.79
N GLY A 226 -6.17 2.80 34.75
CA GLY A 226 -5.25 2.11 35.62
C GLY A 226 -5.70 2.35 37.09
N PRO A 227 -5.41 1.42 38.03
CA PRO A 227 -5.71 1.62 39.43
C PRO A 227 -4.85 2.78 39.98
N GLY A 228 -5.33 4.01 39.85
CA GLY A 228 -4.58 5.22 40.21
C GLY A 228 -5.12 6.54 39.66
N ALA A 229 -6.16 6.51 38.83
CA ALA A 229 -6.76 7.75 38.28
C ALA A 229 -8.11 8.05 38.95
N ALA A 230 -8.17 7.89 40.30
CA ALA A 230 -9.22 8.41 41.14
C ALA A 230 -8.55 9.33 42.16
N ALA A 231 -8.46 10.61 41.84
CA ALA A 231 -8.29 11.72 42.77
C ALA A 231 -8.81 12.98 42.09
#